data_08005cd06197c8236dc7a1569f7d009f
#
_entry.id   08005cd06197c8236dc7a1569f7d009f
#
_cell.length_a   1.000
_cell.length_b   1.000
_cell.length_c   1.000
_cell.angle_alpha   90.00
_cell.angle_beta   90.00
_cell.angle_gamma   90.00
#
_symmetry.space_group_name_H-M   'P 1'
#
loop_
_entity.id
_entity.type
_entity.pdbx_description
1 polymer ?
#
loop_
_entity_poly.entity_id
_entity_poly.type
_entity_poly.pdbx_seq_one_letter_code
_entity_poly.pdbx_strand_id
1 'polypeptide(L)'
;MESRATKIYSNVNKNAIIRVIPGHFATTHSHINYYVDMTIMKSRKSEAEAAASVLARKYSTSTYIDTIICMDGCEVIGAYLADELTKSGIMSLNQHQTMYVVSPEMNPGGQLIFRDNMQMMIRGKHCLLLLAS
;
A
#
# COMPACT_ATOMS: atom_id res chain seq x y z
N MET A 1 9.89 5.80 20.69
CA MET A 1 8.92 4.72 20.42
C MET A 1 9.54 3.55 19.69
N GLU A 2 10.41 3.79 18.75
CA GLU A 2 10.98 2.72 17.93
C GLU A 2 11.83 1.72 18.73
N SER A 3 12.49 2.16 19.79
CA SER A 3 13.29 1.27 20.66
C SER A 3 12.45 0.19 21.36
N ARG A 4 11.12 0.38 21.47
CA ARG A 4 10.21 -0.59 22.08
C ARG A 4 9.51 -1.49 21.05
N ALA A 5 9.77 -1.25 19.76
CA ALA A 5 9.08 -1.97 18.71
C ALA A 5 9.62 -3.39 18.58
N THR A 6 8.70 -4.35 18.45
CA THR A 6 9.01 -5.71 18.03
C THR A 6 8.86 -5.78 16.52
N LYS A 7 9.91 -6.26 15.85
CA LYS A 7 9.91 -6.40 14.39
C LYS A 7 9.40 -7.78 14.01
N ILE A 8 8.42 -7.83 13.11
CA ILE A 8 7.89 -9.06 12.55
C ILE A 8 8.27 -9.08 11.07
N TYR A 9 9.00 -10.10 10.66
CA TYR A 9 9.53 -10.24 9.30
C TYR A 9 8.65 -11.14 8.47
N SER A 10 8.43 -10.77 7.22
CA SER A 10 7.73 -11.63 6.28
C SER A 10 8.54 -12.89 5.97
N ASN A 11 7.89 -14.04 5.89
CA ASN A 11 8.54 -15.28 5.45
C ASN A 11 8.88 -15.27 3.96
N VAL A 12 8.18 -14.45 3.19
CA VAL A 12 8.36 -14.35 1.74
C VAL A 12 9.51 -13.41 1.39
N ASN A 13 9.61 -12.30 2.09
CA ASN A 13 10.66 -11.30 1.87
C ASN A 13 11.01 -10.65 3.20
N LYS A 14 12.23 -10.89 3.69
CA LYS A 14 12.67 -10.46 5.02
C LYS A 14 12.77 -8.94 5.16
N ASN A 15 12.77 -8.19 4.06
CA ASN A 15 12.76 -6.73 4.10
C ASN A 15 11.35 -6.16 4.26
N ALA A 16 10.32 -6.97 4.15
CA ALA A 16 8.95 -6.57 4.50
C ALA A 16 8.77 -6.77 6.00
N ILE A 17 8.80 -5.68 6.74
CA ILE A 17 8.88 -5.67 8.20
C ILE A 17 7.70 -4.90 8.78
N ILE A 18 6.99 -5.52 9.72
CA ILE A 18 5.96 -4.86 10.51
C ILE A 18 6.51 -4.60 11.91
N ARG A 19 6.35 -3.37 12.39
CA ARG A 19 6.78 -2.97 13.71
C ARG A 19 5.58 -2.83 14.62
N VAL A 20 5.59 -3.57 15.72
CA VAL A 20 4.51 -3.61 16.71
C VAL A 20 5.02 -3.02 18.01
N ILE A 21 4.35 -2.01 18.52
CA ILE A 21 4.75 -1.30 19.74
C ILE A 21 3.72 -1.63 20.83
N PRO A 22 4.15 -2.27 21.96
CA PRO A 22 3.24 -2.51 23.07
C PRO A 22 2.96 -1.21 23.83
N GLY A 23 1.79 -1.12 24.44
CA GLY A 23 1.38 0.03 25.21
C GLY A 23 -0.13 0.14 25.28
N HIS A 24 -0.61 1.33 25.64
CA HIS A 24 -2.03 1.64 25.62
C HIS A 24 -2.23 2.84 24.69
N PHE A 25 -2.93 2.63 23.58
CA PHE A 25 -3.13 3.63 22.56
C PHE A 25 -4.62 3.87 22.33
N ALA A 26 -4.99 5.14 22.24
CA ALA A 26 -6.35 5.53 21.88
C ALA A 26 -6.41 5.84 20.39
N THR A 27 -7.35 5.21 19.70
CA THR A 27 -7.68 5.52 18.30
C THR A 27 -9.00 6.29 18.27
N THR A 28 -9.44 6.69 17.08
CA THR A 28 -10.71 7.40 16.91
C THR A 28 -11.89 6.57 17.43
N HIS A 29 -11.80 5.26 17.34
CA HIS A 29 -12.94 4.36 17.63
C HIS A 29 -12.70 3.38 18.78
N SER A 30 -11.46 3.25 19.27
CA SER A 30 -11.15 2.23 20.27
C SER A 30 -9.87 2.51 21.02
N HIS A 31 -9.65 1.74 22.08
CA HIS A 31 -8.37 1.67 22.78
C HIS A 31 -7.71 0.34 22.41
N ILE A 32 -6.41 0.39 22.11
CA ILE A 32 -5.65 -0.80 21.71
C ILE A 32 -4.40 -0.95 22.56
N ASN A 33 -3.97 -2.19 22.76
CA ASN A 33 -2.78 -2.51 23.55
C ASN A 33 -1.51 -2.58 22.72
N TYR A 34 -1.64 -2.64 21.40
CA TYR A 34 -0.53 -2.68 20.48
C TYR A 34 -0.78 -1.70 19.34
N TYR A 35 0.27 -1.00 18.97
CA TYR A 35 0.23 -0.10 17.81
C TYR A 35 1.12 -0.69 16.72
N VAL A 36 0.57 -0.80 15.52
CA VAL A 36 1.34 -1.23 14.35
C VAL A 36 1.85 0.02 13.64
N ASP A 37 3.17 0.22 13.70
CA ASP A 37 3.80 1.39 13.09
C ASP A 37 4.27 1.03 11.68
N MET A 38 3.61 1.58 10.68
CA MET A 38 3.90 1.34 9.27
C MET A 38 4.78 2.43 8.64
N THR A 39 5.20 3.42 9.43
CA THR A 39 5.89 4.62 8.91
C THR A 39 7.13 4.27 8.10
N ILE A 40 7.99 3.41 8.62
CA ILE A 40 9.25 3.05 7.94
C ILE A 40 8.97 2.17 6.73
N MET A 41 8.04 1.21 6.83
CA MET A 41 7.66 0.38 5.69
C MET A 41 7.12 1.22 4.53
N LYS A 42 6.35 2.27 4.82
CA LYS A 42 5.79 3.14 3.80
C LYS A 42 6.83 4.04 3.13
N SER A 43 7.94 4.32 3.79
CA SER A 43 8.88 5.35 3.34
C SER A 43 10.28 4.85 2.98
N ARG A 44 10.77 3.79 3.63
CA ARG A 44 12.09 3.25 3.32
C ARG A 44 12.04 2.44 2.02
N LYS A 45 12.91 2.78 1.08
CA LYS A 45 12.92 2.16 -0.26
C LYS A 45 12.93 0.63 -0.20
N SER A 46 13.84 0.04 0.57
CA SER A 46 13.99 -1.42 0.65
C SER A 46 12.75 -2.10 1.24
N GLU A 47 12.13 -1.49 2.25
CA GLU A 47 10.96 -2.07 2.90
C GLU A 47 9.69 -1.87 2.07
N ALA A 48 9.53 -0.71 1.45
CA ALA A 48 8.39 -0.44 0.56
C ALA A 48 8.42 -1.36 -0.67
N GLU A 49 9.61 -1.52 -1.26
CA GLU A 49 9.80 -2.43 -2.39
C GLU A 49 9.49 -3.88 -2.00
N ALA A 50 9.93 -4.31 -0.82
CA ALA A 50 9.68 -5.65 -0.32
C ALA A 50 8.20 -5.88 -0.05
N ALA A 51 7.51 -4.93 0.54
CA ALA A 51 6.06 -5.00 0.77
C ALA A 51 5.32 -5.13 -0.57
N ALA A 52 5.70 -4.33 -1.56
CA ALA A 52 5.12 -4.39 -2.90
C ALA A 52 5.35 -5.76 -3.55
N SER A 53 6.54 -6.32 -3.39
CA SER A 53 6.87 -7.65 -3.93
C SER A 53 5.96 -8.74 -3.33
N VAL A 54 5.74 -8.71 -2.02
CA VAL A 54 4.85 -9.65 -1.34
C VAL A 54 3.41 -9.51 -1.85
N LEU A 55 2.92 -8.28 -2.00
CA LEU A 55 1.58 -8.01 -2.52
C LEU A 55 1.44 -8.44 -3.98
N ALA A 56 2.46 -8.22 -4.80
CA ALA A 56 2.44 -8.61 -6.20
C ALA A 56 2.29 -10.12 -6.36
N ARG A 57 2.93 -10.91 -5.52
CA ARG A 57 2.79 -12.36 -5.54
C ARG A 57 1.35 -12.81 -5.33
N LYS A 58 0.61 -12.07 -4.52
CA LYS A 58 -0.80 -12.38 -4.25
C LYS A 58 -1.71 -12.00 -5.41
N TYR A 59 -1.47 -10.86 -6.05
CA TYR A 59 -2.42 -10.28 -6.99
C TYR A 59 -2.05 -10.42 -8.47
N SER A 60 -0.80 -10.72 -8.80
CA SER A 60 -0.34 -10.70 -10.19
C SER A 60 -1.09 -11.66 -11.11
N THR A 61 -1.46 -12.83 -10.62
CA THR A 61 -2.15 -13.86 -11.42
C THR A 61 -3.65 -13.98 -11.13
N SER A 62 -4.14 -13.30 -10.11
CA SER A 62 -5.52 -13.46 -9.64
C SER A 62 -6.40 -12.24 -9.90
N THR A 63 -5.83 -11.06 -10.09
CA THR A 63 -6.58 -9.81 -10.11
C THR A 63 -6.08 -8.89 -11.22
N TYR A 64 -6.99 -8.44 -12.07
CA TYR A 64 -6.70 -7.42 -13.07
C TYR A 64 -6.83 -6.03 -12.41
N ILE A 65 -5.80 -5.21 -12.53
CA ILE A 65 -5.72 -3.90 -11.88
C ILE A 65 -5.38 -2.84 -12.92
N ASP A 66 -6.22 -1.83 -13.04
CA ASP A 66 -5.97 -0.65 -13.88
C ASP A 66 -5.32 0.48 -13.10
N THR A 67 -5.69 0.62 -11.83
CA THR A 67 -5.32 1.76 -11.00
C THR A 67 -5.09 1.33 -9.56
N ILE A 68 -4.00 1.80 -8.98
CA ILE A 68 -3.73 1.64 -7.55
C ILE A 68 -4.04 2.96 -6.87
N ILE A 69 -4.96 2.93 -5.91
CA ILE A 69 -5.34 4.09 -5.11
C ILE A 69 -4.59 4.01 -3.79
N CYS A 70 -3.68 4.96 -3.56
CA CYS A 70 -2.83 4.98 -2.39
C CYS A 70 -3.42 5.88 -1.31
N MET A 71 -3.68 5.29 -0.15
CA MET A 71 -4.20 5.97 1.04
C MET A 71 -3.12 5.98 2.11
N ASP A 72 -3.24 6.90 3.06
CA ASP A 72 -2.41 6.90 4.27
C ASP A 72 -0.90 6.85 4.02
N GLY A 73 -0.43 7.51 2.98
CA GLY A 73 1.01 7.59 2.70
C GLY A 73 1.58 6.35 2.01
N CYS A 74 0.76 5.57 1.30
CA CYS A 74 1.20 4.34 0.63
C CYS A 74 1.73 4.54 -0.79
N GLU A 75 2.05 5.76 -1.21
CA GLU A 75 2.42 6.07 -2.59
C GLU A 75 3.69 5.35 -3.03
N VAL A 76 4.68 5.25 -2.15
CA VAL A 76 5.95 4.57 -2.49
C VAL A 76 5.69 3.07 -2.70
N ILE A 77 4.93 2.46 -1.79
CA ILE A 77 4.56 1.04 -1.95
C ILE A 77 3.74 0.86 -3.24
N GLY A 78 2.81 1.78 -3.51
CA GLY A 78 1.97 1.73 -4.71
C GLY A 78 2.77 1.79 -6.00
N ALA A 79 3.79 2.66 -6.06
CA ALA A 79 4.67 2.78 -7.23
C ALA A 79 5.45 1.48 -7.45
N TYR A 80 6.02 0.89 -6.40
CA TYR A 80 6.71 -0.38 -6.52
C TYR A 80 5.78 -1.53 -6.87
N LEU A 81 4.56 -1.51 -6.35
CA LEU A 81 3.56 -2.53 -6.69
C LEU A 81 3.19 -2.46 -8.18
N ALA A 82 2.99 -1.26 -8.71
CA ALA A 82 2.72 -1.08 -10.14
C ALA A 82 3.89 -1.63 -10.97
N ASP A 83 5.12 -1.34 -10.57
CA ASP A 83 6.32 -1.85 -11.25
C ASP A 83 6.36 -3.38 -11.22
N GLU A 84 6.16 -3.98 -10.06
CA GLU A 84 6.18 -5.44 -9.90
C GLU A 84 5.07 -6.12 -10.71
N LEU A 85 3.87 -5.56 -10.72
CA LEU A 85 2.73 -6.15 -11.44
C LEU A 85 2.88 -6.07 -12.96
N THR A 86 3.57 -5.04 -13.47
CA THR A 86 3.69 -4.78 -14.91
C THR A 86 5.02 -5.25 -15.50
N LYS A 87 5.93 -5.79 -14.71
CA LYS A 87 7.23 -6.29 -15.20
C LYS A 87 7.05 -7.36 -16.27
N SER A 88 7.79 -7.22 -17.35
CA SER A 88 7.88 -8.25 -18.37
C SER A 88 8.59 -9.50 -17.83
N GLY A 89 8.19 -10.67 -18.28
CA GLY A 89 8.79 -11.93 -17.85
C GLY A 89 8.17 -12.54 -16.61
N ILE A 90 7.28 -11.83 -15.93
CA ILE A 90 6.48 -12.37 -14.82
C ILE A 90 5.12 -12.79 -15.38
N MET A 91 4.62 -13.95 -14.97
CA MET A 91 3.25 -14.37 -15.30
C MET A 91 2.26 -13.51 -14.54
N SER A 92 1.84 -12.41 -15.15
CA SER A 92 0.92 -11.46 -14.55
C SER A 92 -0.20 -11.13 -15.53
N LEU A 93 -1.41 -10.96 -14.99
CA LEU A 93 -2.54 -10.41 -15.75
C LEU A 93 -2.35 -8.92 -16.04
N ASN A 94 -1.37 -8.28 -15.40
CA ASN A 94 -1.21 -6.84 -15.35
C ASN A 94 0.02 -6.34 -16.10
N GLN A 95 0.43 -6.99 -17.18
CA GLN A 95 1.63 -6.60 -17.93
C GLN A 95 1.43 -5.36 -18.81
N HIS A 96 0.33 -4.63 -18.66
CA HIS A 96 0.09 -3.38 -19.39
C HIS A 96 0.84 -2.22 -18.71
N GLN A 97 1.41 -1.33 -19.54
CA GLN A 97 2.23 -0.22 -19.06
C GLN A 97 1.41 1.04 -18.74
N THR A 98 0.10 0.94 -18.76
CA THR A 98 -0.80 2.07 -18.55
C THR A 98 -1.43 2.09 -17.15
N MET A 99 -0.90 1.32 -16.22
CA MET A 99 -1.39 1.30 -14.83
C MET A 99 -1.15 2.64 -14.16
N TYR A 100 -2.18 3.18 -13.50
CA TYR A 100 -2.08 4.43 -12.77
C TYR A 100 -1.83 4.17 -11.29
N VAL A 101 -1.09 5.09 -10.65
CA VAL A 101 -0.90 5.13 -9.21
C VAL A 101 -1.33 6.52 -8.76
N VAL A 102 -2.40 6.60 -7.99
CA VAL A 102 -3.03 7.87 -7.64
C VAL A 102 -3.29 7.97 -6.14
N SER A 103 -3.36 9.19 -5.64
CA SER A 103 -3.72 9.49 -4.26
C SER A 103 -4.89 10.47 -4.25
N PRO A 104 -6.02 10.13 -3.60
CA PRO A 104 -7.11 11.07 -3.45
C PRO A 104 -6.79 12.14 -2.42
N GLU A 105 -7.48 13.25 -2.50
CA GLU A 105 -7.53 14.24 -1.42
C GLU A 105 -8.64 13.85 -0.46
N MET A 106 -8.46 14.16 0.82
CA MET A 106 -9.49 13.95 1.82
C MET A 106 -9.95 15.29 2.37
N ASN A 107 -11.26 15.56 2.33
CA ASN A 107 -11.79 16.78 2.92
C ASN A 107 -11.94 16.63 4.45
N PRO A 108 -12.20 17.73 5.19
CA PRO A 108 -12.38 17.65 6.65
C PRO A 108 -13.51 16.72 7.10
N GLY A 109 -14.48 16.47 6.24
CA GLY A 109 -15.57 15.53 6.52
C GLY A 109 -15.25 14.07 6.27
N GLY A 110 -14.01 13.75 5.89
CA GLY A 110 -13.57 12.37 5.65
C GLY A 110 -13.93 11.83 4.28
N GLN A 111 -14.41 12.67 3.37
CA GLN A 111 -14.71 12.23 1.99
C GLN A 111 -13.47 12.24 1.14
N LEU A 112 -13.31 11.20 0.34
CA LEU A 112 -12.25 11.11 -0.66
C LEU A 112 -12.65 11.91 -1.90
N ILE A 113 -11.74 12.74 -2.37
CA ILE A 113 -11.96 13.60 -3.53
C ILE A 113 -10.94 13.28 -4.61
N PHE A 114 -11.43 12.95 -5.79
CA PHE A 114 -10.62 12.82 -6.99
C PHE A 114 -10.91 14.00 -7.90
N ARG A 115 -9.86 14.74 -8.27
CA ARG A 115 -10.00 15.90 -9.14
C ARG A 115 -10.51 15.48 -10.52
N ASP A 116 -11.11 16.42 -11.25
CA ASP A 116 -11.72 16.14 -12.56
C ASP A 116 -10.75 15.49 -13.54
N ASN A 117 -9.49 15.94 -13.56
CA ASN A 117 -8.48 15.36 -14.44
C ASN A 117 -8.02 13.96 -14.06
N MET A 118 -8.47 13.45 -12.90
CA MET A 118 -8.18 12.08 -12.47
C MET A 118 -9.37 11.13 -12.69
N GLN A 119 -10.53 11.63 -13.10
CA GLN A 119 -11.72 10.80 -13.26
C GLN A 119 -11.52 9.69 -14.27
N MET A 120 -10.77 9.94 -15.34
CA MET A 120 -10.47 8.95 -16.36
C MET A 120 -9.64 7.77 -15.83
N MET A 121 -8.93 7.96 -14.73
CA MET A 121 -8.10 6.93 -14.09
C MET A 121 -8.91 6.03 -13.17
N ILE A 122 -10.09 6.46 -12.78
CA ILE A 122 -10.92 5.81 -11.75
C ILE A 122 -12.20 5.21 -12.33
N ARG A 123 -12.95 5.98 -13.12
CA ARG A 123 -14.26 5.57 -13.63
C ARG A 123 -14.14 4.40 -14.59
N GLY A 124 -14.92 3.36 -14.33
CA GLY A 124 -14.94 2.16 -15.16
C GLY A 124 -13.65 1.35 -15.07
N LYS A 125 -12.82 1.60 -14.06
CA LYS A 125 -11.53 0.94 -13.88
C LYS A 125 -11.58 -0.05 -12.72
N HIS A 126 -10.74 -1.07 -12.82
CA HIS A 126 -10.50 -2.00 -11.70
C HIS A 126 -9.45 -1.37 -10.80
N CYS A 127 -9.89 -0.88 -9.64
CA CYS A 127 -9.04 -0.16 -8.71
C CYS A 127 -8.66 -1.03 -7.52
N LEU A 128 -7.37 -1.05 -7.20
CA LEU A 128 -6.88 -1.66 -5.96
C LEU A 128 -6.65 -0.55 -4.95
N LEU A 129 -7.30 -0.66 -3.81
CA LEU A 129 -7.15 0.30 -2.72
C LEU A 129 -6.04 -0.17 -1.78
N LEU A 130 -5.00 0.65 -1.62
CA LEU A 130 -3.84 0.34 -0.79
C LEU A 130 -3.87 1.19 0.47
N LEU A 131 -3.99 0.53 1.61
CA LEU A 131 -4.13 1.16 2.92
C LEU A 131 -3.04 0.64 3.87
N ALA A 132 -2.54 1.53 4.73
CA ALA A 132 -1.64 1.17 5.83
C ALA A 132 -1.81 2.17 6.96
N SER A 133 -2.67 1.87 7.88
CA SER A 133 -2.95 2.73 9.03
C SER A 133 -2.73 2.03 10.36
#